data_678b13d6cc1983f3893441bd46d72459
#
_entry.id   678b13d6cc1983f3893441bd46d72459
#
_cell.length_a   1.000
_cell.length_b   1.000
_cell.length_c   1.000
_cell.angle_alpha   90.00
_cell.angle_beta   90.00
_cell.angle_gamma   90.00
#
_symmetry.space_group_name_H-M   'P 1'
#
loop_
_entity.id
_entity.type
_entity.pdbx_description
1 polymer ?
#
loop_
_entity_poly.entity_id
_entity_poly.type
_entity_poly.pdbx_seq_one_letter_code
_entity_poly.pdbx_strand_id
1 'polypeptide(L)'
;MVNALTNNKWESIPKENLQLGAETFAYETGLYETFRTLNHHPVFLEPHLDRLFNSAKLTQLKIEYTQQEIWEMIQEIIEKSPNPNQRVRILAVPKKLILYTSSLELNNLIYKGVSVITVQTNRVHPEIKTTDYRTCLTAWKSANDSRCFEAILIDKNGILFEGSRSNIFWIINKKLFTRKKDVLPGITRQTIINRSSFPVEFGILKKSGISKIDECFLTNSGSGIIPVTHFNGEKIGNGSVGEITNQLLKQY
;
A
#
# COMPACT_ATOMS: atom_id res chain seq x y z
N MET A 1 20.34 11.28 5.43
CA MET A 1 19.88 12.24 4.40
C MET A 1 19.29 11.46 3.22
N VAL A 2 18.31 12.02 2.54
CA VAL A 2 17.70 11.51 1.31
C VAL A 2 17.86 12.56 0.23
N ASN A 3 18.44 12.20 -0.91
CA ASN A 3 18.46 13.10 -2.07
C ASN A 3 17.09 13.07 -2.72
N ALA A 4 16.46 14.22 -2.80
CA ALA A 4 15.11 14.40 -3.31
C ALA A 4 15.07 15.50 -4.36
N LEU A 5 14.16 15.36 -5.31
CA LEU A 5 13.81 16.39 -6.27
C LEU A 5 12.59 17.15 -5.72
N THR A 6 12.80 18.35 -5.22
CA THR A 6 11.75 19.22 -4.66
C THR A 6 11.51 20.38 -5.60
N ASN A 7 10.26 20.50 -6.10
CA ASN A 7 9.91 21.53 -7.07
C ASN A 7 10.94 21.67 -8.20
N ASN A 8 11.33 20.51 -8.77
CA ASN A 8 12.31 20.40 -9.85
C ASN A 8 13.73 20.91 -9.49
N LYS A 9 14.11 20.88 -8.20
CA LYS A 9 15.45 21.21 -7.72
C LYS A 9 15.94 20.12 -6.78
N TRP A 10 17.19 19.66 -6.96
CA TRP A 10 17.79 18.66 -6.09
C TRP A 10 18.16 19.27 -4.74
N GLU A 11 17.74 18.59 -3.68
CA GLU A 11 18.10 18.91 -2.29
C GLU A 11 18.30 17.67 -1.45
N SER A 12 18.99 17.80 -0.33
CA SER A 12 19.21 16.73 0.63
C SER A 12 18.33 16.96 1.86
N ILE A 13 17.38 16.04 2.08
CA ILE A 13 16.38 16.14 3.14
C ILE A 13 16.70 15.13 4.25
N PRO A 14 16.61 15.50 5.54
CA PRO A 14 16.68 14.54 6.64
C PRO A 14 15.62 13.44 6.48
N LYS A 15 16.02 12.17 6.64
CA LYS A 15 15.10 11.03 6.43
C LYS A 15 13.89 11.07 7.37
N GLU A 16 14.09 11.54 8.58
CA GLU A 16 13.05 11.71 9.60
C GLU A 16 11.95 12.69 9.18
N ASN A 17 12.32 13.75 8.41
CA ASN A 17 11.38 14.75 7.90
C ASN A 17 10.41 14.17 6.84
N LEU A 18 10.75 13.02 6.25
CA LEU A 18 9.97 12.33 5.22
C LEU A 18 9.16 11.14 5.79
N GLN A 19 9.24 10.90 7.10
CA GLN A 19 8.58 9.77 7.75
C GLN A 19 7.10 10.07 8.03
N LEU A 20 6.23 9.58 7.17
CA LEU A 20 4.77 9.77 7.27
C LEU A 20 4.21 9.30 8.62
N GLY A 21 3.38 10.15 9.23
CA GLY A 21 2.72 9.88 10.52
C GLY A 21 3.62 9.99 11.75
N ALA A 22 4.91 10.22 11.58
CA ALA A 22 5.82 10.51 12.70
C ALA A 22 5.73 12.01 13.09
N GLU A 23 6.09 12.31 14.34
CA GLU A 23 6.17 13.70 14.83
C GLU A 23 7.22 14.52 14.09
N THR A 24 8.25 13.85 13.57
CA THR A 24 9.33 14.45 12.79
C THR A 24 8.94 14.76 11.34
N PHE A 25 7.74 14.37 10.88
CA PHE A 25 7.30 14.71 9.52
C PHE A 25 7.19 16.23 9.37
N ALA A 26 8.01 16.80 8.49
CA ALA A 26 8.28 18.25 8.47
C ALA A 26 7.30 19.07 7.61
N TYR A 27 6.26 18.46 7.05
CA TYR A 27 5.38 19.10 6.09
C TYR A 27 3.93 19.10 6.56
N GLU A 28 3.16 20.05 6.05
CA GLU A 28 1.70 20.09 6.21
C GLU A 28 1.06 18.83 5.60
N THR A 29 -0.18 18.57 5.99
CA THR A 29 -0.95 17.44 5.43
C THR A 29 -1.15 17.64 3.93
N GLY A 30 -0.84 16.62 3.19
CA GLY A 30 -0.98 16.54 1.75
C GLY A 30 -1.25 15.12 1.30
N LEU A 31 -0.80 14.78 0.12
CA LEU A 31 -0.98 13.48 -0.52
C LEU A 31 0.36 12.80 -0.75
N TYR A 32 0.34 11.48 -0.88
CA TYR A 32 1.52 10.74 -1.29
C TYR A 32 1.21 9.57 -2.19
N GLU A 33 2.17 9.22 -3.02
CA GLU A 33 2.18 7.99 -3.79
C GLU A 33 3.42 7.17 -3.49
N THR A 34 3.28 5.86 -3.68
CA THR A 34 4.40 4.93 -3.55
C THR A 34 4.21 3.81 -4.54
N PHE A 35 5.21 3.62 -5.38
CA PHE A 35 5.29 2.49 -6.31
C PHE A 35 6.72 1.95 -6.35
N ARG A 36 6.91 0.86 -7.07
CA ARG A 36 8.23 0.25 -7.27
C ARG A 36 8.69 0.39 -8.71
N THR A 37 10.00 0.26 -8.91
CA THR A 37 10.56 -0.03 -10.22
C THR A 37 10.97 -1.50 -10.32
N LEU A 38 10.99 -2.01 -11.53
CA LEU A 38 11.63 -3.26 -11.90
C LEU A 38 12.59 -2.95 -13.05
N ASN A 39 13.89 -3.20 -12.85
CA ASN A 39 14.94 -2.87 -13.82
C ASN A 39 14.83 -1.42 -14.32
N HIS A 40 14.73 -0.46 -13.39
CA HIS A 40 14.53 0.97 -13.65
C HIS A 40 13.17 1.36 -14.29
N HIS A 41 12.29 0.41 -14.61
CA HIS A 41 10.97 0.71 -15.17
C HIS A 41 9.93 0.85 -14.06
N PRO A 42 9.22 1.99 -13.97
CA PRO A 42 8.17 2.17 -12.97
C PRO A 42 6.97 1.25 -13.23
N VAL A 43 6.51 0.58 -12.19
CA VAL A 43 5.37 -0.34 -12.26
C VAL A 43 4.07 0.41 -12.03
N PHE A 44 3.17 0.39 -13.02
CA PHE A 44 1.85 1.04 -12.97
C PHE A 44 1.90 2.55 -12.68
N LEU A 45 2.86 3.27 -13.25
CA LEU A 45 3.04 4.70 -12.98
C LEU A 45 1.78 5.53 -13.28
N GLU A 46 1.18 5.36 -14.45
CA GLU A 46 0.00 6.10 -14.88
C GLU A 46 -1.18 5.97 -13.88
N PRO A 47 -1.62 4.77 -13.44
CA PRO A 47 -2.63 4.63 -12.39
C PRO A 47 -2.26 5.30 -11.06
N HIS A 48 -0.97 5.36 -10.71
CA HIS A 48 -0.53 6.08 -9.52
C HIS A 48 -0.68 7.60 -9.67
N LEU A 49 -0.32 8.15 -10.81
CA LEU A 49 -0.50 9.58 -11.11
C LEU A 49 -1.99 9.94 -11.18
N ASP A 50 -2.81 9.14 -11.84
CA ASP A 50 -4.26 9.34 -11.88
C ASP A 50 -4.87 9.40 -10.48
N ARG A 51 -4.47 8.48 -9.59
CA ARG A 51 -4.95 8.50 -8.20
C ARG A 51 -4.47 9.73 -7.45
N LEU A 52 -3.22 10.15 -7.64
CA LEU A 52 -2.68 11.36 -7.02
C LEU A 52 -3.50 12.59 -7.43
N PHE A 53 -3.74 12.79 -8.73
CA PHE A 53 -4.50 13.94 -9.24
C PHE A 53 -5.98 13.89 -8.87
N ASN A 54 -6.60 12.71 -8.88
CA ASN A 54 -7.97 12.53 -8.38
C ASN A 54 -8.08 12.87 -6.89
N SER A 55 -7.11 12.44 -6.07
CA SER A 55 -7.05 12.79 -4.65
C SER A 55 -6.81 14.28 -4.45
N ALA A 56 -5.94 14.89 -5.24
CA ALA A 56 -5.68 16.34 -5.20
C ALA A 56 -6.94 17.16 -5.51
N LYS A 57 -7.73 16.73 -6.49
CA LYS A 57 -9.03 17.34 -6.80
C LYS A 57 -10.01 17.23 -5.63
N LEU A 58 -10.11 16.06 -4.99
CA LEU A 58 -11.01 15.81 -3.86
C LEU A 58 -10.62 16.63 -2.62
N THR A 59 -9.32 16.84 -2.39
CA THR A 59 -8.79 17.59 -1.25
C THR A 59 -8.54 19.08 -1.54
N GLN A 60 -8.81 19.52 -2.77
CA GLN A 60 -8.51 20.87 -3.25
C GLN A 60 -7.02 21.26 -3.11
N LEU A 61 -6.14 20.25 -3.07
CA LEU A 61 -4.69 20.47 -3.05
C LEU A 61 -4.21 20.85 -4.45
N LYS A 62 -3.64 22.03 -4.59
CA LYS A 62 -3.08 22.46 -5.87
C LYS A 62 -1.72 21.80 -6.08
N ILE A 63 -1.58 21.04 -7.17
CA ILE A 63 -0.31 20.54 -7.69
C ILE A 63 0.06 21.44 -8.87
N GLU A 64 1.21 22.10 -8.79
CA GLU A 64 1.65 23.10 -9.78
C GLU A 64 2.24 22.48 -11.07
N TYR A 65 2.27 21.16 -11.15
CA TYR A 65 2.85 20.38 -12.24
C TYR A 65 1.79 19.53 -12.92
N THR A 66 1.92 19.36 -14.23
CA THR A 66 1.14 18.41 -15.01
C THR A 66 1.58 16.96 -14.73
N GLN A 67 0.76 15.99 -15.10
CA GLN A 67 1.16 14.57 -15.03
C GLN A 67 2.42 14.28 -15.85
N GLN A 68 2.56 14.91 -17.02
CA GLN A 68 3.72 14.73 -17.88
C GLN A 68 5.01 15.26 -17.25
N GLU A 69 4.97 16.46 -16.64
CA GLU A 69 6.13 17.01 -15.93
C GLU A 69 6.54 16.14 -14.73
N ILE A 70 5.56 15.61 -13.97
CA ILE A 70 5.84 14.68 -12.87
C ILE A 70 6.43 13.38 -13.40
N TRP A 71 5.94 12.89 -14.53
CA TRP A 71 6.48 11.70 -15.19
C TRP A 71 7.96 11.88 -15.55
N GLU A 72 8.34 13.01 -16.13
CA GLU A 72 9.72 13.37 -16.47
C GLU A 72 10.61 13.45 -15.22
N MET A 73 10.15 14.11 -14.18
CA MET A 73 10.85 14.15 -12.88
C MET A 73 11.06 12.75 -12.28
N ILE A 74 10.08 11.84 -12.44
CA ILE A 74 10.18 10.45 -11.99
C ILE A 74 11.26 9.71 -12.77
N GLN A 75 11.33 9.86 -14.09
CA GLN A 75 12.40 9.27 -14.88
C GLN A 75 13.76 9.76 -14.42
N GLU A 76 13.91 11.08 -14.22
CA GLU A 76 15.16 11.66 -13.72
C GLU A 76 15.64 11.05 -12.40
N ILE A 77 14.76 10.92 -11.41
CA ILE A 77 15.15 10.36 -10.10
C ILE A 77 15.43 8.86 -10.15
N ILE A 78 14.77 8.13 -11.05
CA ILE A 78 15.01 6.69 -11.25
C ILE A 78 16.36 6.47 -11.91
N GLU A 79 16.70 7.22 -12.95
CA GLU A 79 17.95 7.11 -13.69
C GLU A 79 19.18 7.47 -12.84
N LYS A 80 19.06 8.46 -11.95
CA LYS A 80 20.13 8.85 -11.03
C LYS A 80 20.43 7.82 -9.94
N SER A 81 19.54 6.88 -9.70
CA SER A 81 19.76 5.83 -8.71
C SER A 81 20.47 4.63 -9.33
N PRO A 82 21.58 4.14 -8.76
CA PRO A 82 22.27 2.96 -9.25
C PRO A 82 21.47 1.66 -9.05
N ASN A 83 20.41 1.69 -8.25
CA ASN A 83 19.64 0.51 -7.91
C ASN A 83 18.50 0.31 -8.92
N PRO A 84 18.44 -0.83 -9.65
CA PRO A 84 17.41 -1.07 -10.66
C PRO A 84 16.03 -1.28 -10.04
N ASN A 85 15.97 -1.79 -8.80
CA ASN A 85 14.72 -2.01 -8.07
C ASN A 85 14.61 -0.99 -6.94
N GLN A 86 13.72 -0.05 -7.11
CA GLN A 86 13.56 1.08 -6.22
C GLN A 86 12.14 1.16 -5.69
N ARG A 87 11.99 1.73 -4.53
CA ARG A 87 10.74 2.32 -4.05
C ARG A 87 10.77 3.79 -4.39
N VAL A 88 9.87 4.21 -5.24
CA VAL A 88 9.65 5.62 -5.58
C VAL A 88 8.57 6.19 -4.69
N ARG A 89 8.79 7.37 -4.17
CA ARG A 89 7.81 8.13 -3.41
C ARG A 89 7.60 9.51 -4.00
N ILE A 90 6.33 9.90 -4.09
CA ILE A 90 5.88 11.25 -4.41
C ILE A 90 5.18 11.79 -3.18
N LEU A 91 5.55 12.97 -2.71
CA LEU A 91 4.83 13.74 -1.71
C LEU A 91 4.34 15.02 -2.38
N ALA A 92 3.03 15.22 -2.40
CA ALA A 92 2.40 16.48 -2.81
C ALA A 92 1.82 17.12 -1.56
N VAL A 93 2.49 18.14 -1.06
CA VAL A 93 2.09 18.91 0.11
C VAL A 93 1.90 20.39 -0.30
N PRO A 94 1.25 21.25 0.51
CA PRO A 94 1.06 22.64 0.14
C PRO A 94 2.36 23.30 -0.34
N LYS A 95 2.33 23.84 -1.56
CA LYS A 95 3.45 24.54 -2.24
C LYS A 95 4.69 23.67 -2.56
N LYS A 96 4.68 22.36 -2.30
CA LYS A 96 5.82 21.51 -2.57
C LYS A 96 5.40 20.17 -3.19
N LEU A 97 6.16 19.79 -4.20
CA LEU A 97 6.17 18.43 -4.77
C LEU A 97 7.56 17.85 -4.54
N ILE A 98 7.63 16.74 -3.80
CA ILE A 98 8.90 16.11 -3.39
C ILE A 98 8.92 14.68 -3.93
N LEU A 99 9.92 14.35 -4.74
CA LEU A 99 10.11 13.03 -5.32
C LEU A 99 11.44 12.45 -4.86
N TYR A 100 11.44 11.21 -4.41
CA TYR A 100 12.67 10.52 -4.03
C TYR A 100 12.55 9.02 -4.19
N THR A 101 13.72 8.38 -4.23
CA THR A 101 13.82 6.93 -4.30
C THR A 101 14.53 6.37 -3.07
N SER A 102 14.28 5.11 -2.80
CA SER A 102 15.04 4.30 -1.86
C SER A 102 15.20 2.89 -2.42
N SER A 103 16.23 2.17 -2.01
CA SER A 103 16.38 0.75 -2.35
C SER A 103 15.13 -0.03 -1.97
N LEU A 104 14.69 -0.90 -2.85
CA LEU A 104 13.61 -1.85 -2.60
C LEU A 104 14.20 -3.25 -2.41
N GLU A 105 14.41 -3.62 -1.17
CA GLU A 105 14.78 -4.97 -0.80
C GLU A 105 13.52 -5.74 -0.40
N LEU A 106 13.17 -6.74 -1.22
CA LEU A 106 12.05 -7.63 -0.93
C LEU A 106 12.55 -8.82 -0.13
N ASN A 107 12.02 -8.98 1.07
CA ASN A 107 12.25 -10.19 1.84
C ASN A 107 11.39 -11.33 1.28
N ASN A 108 12.02 -12.28 0.59
CA ASN A 108 11.33 -13.41 -0.03
C ASN A 108 10.56 -14.30 0.98
N LEU A 109 10.86 -14.21 2.27
CA LEU A 109 10.13 -14.95 3.31
C LEU A 109 8.68 -14.51 3.43
N ILE A 110 8.33 -13.26 3.08
CA ILE A 110 6.94 -12.80 3.11
C ILE A 110 6.03 -13.57 2.15
N TYR A 111 6.59 -14.11 1.07
CA TYR A 111 5.84 -14.89 0.08
C TYR A 111 5.59 -16.34 0.51
N LYS A 112 6.21 -16.79 1.61
CA LYS A 112 5.93 -18.08 2.26
C LYS A 112 4.75 -18.00 3.22
N GLY A 113 4.18 -16.82 3.39
CA GLY A 113 3.05 -16.54 4.26
C GLY A 113 3.43 -15.73 5.50
N VAL A 114 2.59 -14.77 5.82
CA VAL A 114 2.77 -13.88 6.95
C VAL A 114 1.65 -14.04 7.98
N SER A 115 1.92 -13.55 9.20
CA SER A 115 0.92 -13.39 10.25
C SER A 115 0.42 -11.96 10.29
N VAL A 116 -0.88 -11.78 10.54
CA VAL A 116 -1.52 -10.47 10.72
C VAL A 116 -2.35 -10.43 12.00
N ILE A 117 -2.59 -9.23 12.52
CA ILE A 117 -3.51 -9.01 13.63
C ILE A 117 -4.62 -8.05 13.24
N THR A 118 -5.73 -8.04 13.99
CA THR A 118 -6.75 -7.00 13.90
C THR A 118 -6.45 -5.87 14.88
N VAL A 119 -6.64 -4.63 14.43
CA VAL A 119 -6.57 -3.43 15.27
C VAL A 119 -7.84 -2.62 15.08
N GLN A 120 -8.54 -2.34 16.18
CA GLN A 120 -9.77 -1.54 16.14
C GLN A 120 -9.41 -0.07 15.97
N THR A 121 -9.56 0.40 14.75
CA THR A 121 -9.38 1.81 14.36
C THR A 121 -9.95 2.06 12.99
N ASN A 122 -10.25 3.31 12.67
CA ASN A 122 -10.76 3.72 11.37
C ASN A 122 -9.88 4.82 10.78
N ARG A 123 -9.73 4.79 9.47
CA ARG A 123 -9.16 5.91 8.71
C ARG A 123 -10.26 6.93 8.42
N VAL A 124 -9.93 8.19 8.56
CA VAL A 124 -10.74 9.29 8.01
C VAL A 124 -10.41 9.39 6.52
N HIS A 125 -11.42 9.45 5.67
CA HIS A 125 -11.26 9.46 4.20
C HIS A 125 -10.35 8.36 3.67
N PRO A 126 -10.67 7.07 3.92
CA PRO A 126 -9.80 5.95 3.55
C PRO A 126 -9.53 5.85 2.04
N GLU A 127 -10.40 6.43 1.21
CA GLU A 127 -10.25 6.52 -0.24
C GLU A 127 -9.12 7.45 -0.68
N ILE A 128 -8.67 8.35 0.20
CA ILE A 128 -7.60 9.32 -0.08
C ILE A 128 -6.27 8.83 0.50
N LYS A 129 -5.21 8.91 -0.30
CA LYS A 129 -3.86 8.56 0.13
C LYS A 129 -3.13 9.78 0.71
N THR A 130 -3.57 10.18 1.92
CA THR A 130 -3.07 11.38 2.64
C THR A 130 -1.79 11.11 3.43
N THR A 131 -0.96 12.13 3.61
CA THR A 131 0.22 12.11 4.49
C THR A 131 -0.14 12.08 5.98
N ASP A 132 -1.40 12.35 6.35
CA ASP A 132 -1.91 12.05 7.70
C ASP A 132 -2.00 10.53 7.90
N TYR A 133 -0.85 9.98 8.24
CA TYR A 133 -0.62 8.54 8.30
C TYR A 133 -0.54 8.01 9.74
N ARG A 134 -0.81 8.83 10.72
CA ARG A 134 -0.62 8.52 12.16
C ARG A 134 -1.40 7.26 12.58
N THR A 135 -2.67 7.18 12.23
CA THR A 135 -3.52 6.01 12.52
C THR A 135 -2.93 4.72 11.95
N CYS A 136 -2.51 4.75 10.69
CA CYS A 136 -1.90 3.59 10.02
C CYS A 136 -0.55 3.23 10.64
N LEU A 137 0.28 4.23 10.96
CA LEU A 137 1.57 4.01 11.60
C LEU A 137 1.42 3.37 12.98
N THR A 138 0.47 3.84 13.79
CA THR A 138 0.18 3.27 15.11
C THR A 138 -0.31 1.83 15.01
N ALA A 139 -1.24 1.55 14.10
CA ALA A 139 -1.73 0.19 13.87
C ALA A 139 -0.60 -0.74 13.41
N TRP A 140 0.26 -0.28 12.49
CA TRP A 140 1.41 -1.05 12.05
C TRP A 140 2.42 -1.31 13.18
N LYS A 141 2.70 -0.34 14.03
CA LYS A 141 3.55 -0.54 15.21
C LYS A 141 2.99 -1.65 16.11
N SER A 142 1.68 -1.64 16.38
CA SER A 142 1.04 -2.70 17.17
C SER A 142 1.21 -4.09 16.55
N ALA A 143 1.15 -4.20 15.21
CA ALA A 143 1.43 -5.45 14.52
C ALA A 143 2.90 -5.88 14.68
N ASN A 144 3.82 -4.94 14.50
CA ASN A 144 5.25 -5.20 14.64
C ASN A 144 5.63 -5.62 16.07
N ASP A 145 5.06 -4.98 17.09
CA ASP A 145 5.24 -5.33 18.49
C ASP A 145 4.71 -6.75 18.80
N SER A 146 3.67 -7.16 18.06
CA SER A 146 3.12 -8.53 18.09
C SER A 146 3.86 -9.51 17.16
N ARG A 147 4.99 -9.11 16.55
CA ARG A 147 5.75 -9.88 15.57
C ARG A 147 4.92 -10.28 14.35
N CYS A 148 3.94 -9.49 14.00
CA CYS A 148 3.10 -9.66 12.83
C CYS A 148 3.49 -8.69 11.72
N PHE A 149 3.28 -9.11 10.48
CA PHE A 149 3.65 -8.32 9.29
C PHE A 149 2.77 -7.08 9.09
N GLU A 150 1.47 -7.21 9.41
CA GLU A 150 0.49 -6.17 9.12
C GLU A 150 -0.63 -6.14 10.16
N ALA A 151 -1.23 -4.96 10.35
CA ALA A 151 -2.44 -4.76 11.11
C ALA A 151 -3.63 -4.58 10.15
N ILE A 152 -4.65 -5.40 10.31
CA ILE A 152 -5.93 -5.24 9.61
C ILE A 152 -6.84 -4.35 10.45
N LEU A 153 -7.28 -3.25 9.85
CA LEU A 153 -8.14 -2.27 10.51
C LEU A 153 -9.58 -2.79 10.56
N ILE A 154 -10.17 -2.75 11.74
CA ILE A 154 -11.56 -3.15 11.98
C ILE A 154 -12.32 -2.05 12.71
N ASP A 155 -13.64 -1.99 12.52
CA ASP A 155 -14.52 -1.14 13.30
C ASP A 155 -14.93 -1.78 14.64
N LYS A 156 -15.75 -1.06 15.43
CA LYS A 156 -16.31 -1.54 16.70
C LYS A 156 -17.20 -2.79 16.56
N ASN A 157 -17.73 -3.06 15.38
CA ASN A 157 -18.56 -4.23 15.08
C ASN A 157 -17.72 -5.42 14.56
N GLY A 158 -16.39 -5.27 14.51
CA GLY A 158 -15.47 -6.26 13.99
C GLY A 158 -15.48 -6.41 12.47
N ILE A 159 -15.99 -5.43 11.73
CA ILE A 159 -15.95 -5.41 10.26
C ILE A 159 -14.53 -5.07 9.81
N LEU A 160 -13.95 -5.92 8.95
CA LEU A 160 -12.63 -5.71 8.36
C LEU A 160 -12.70 -4.71 7.21
N PHE A 161 -11.70 -3.83 7.13
CA PHE A 161 -11.55 -2.86 6.03
C PHE A 161 -10.34 -3.19 5.16
N GLU A 162 -9.16 -2.80 5.59
CA GLU A 162 -7.90 -2.95 4.88
C GLU A 162 -6.74 -3.10 5.87
N GLY A 163 -5.55 -3.42 5.39
CA GLY A 163 -4.35 -3.34 6.19
C GLY A 163 -3.90 -1.89 6.40
N SER A 164 -3.07 -1.64 7.41
CA SER A 164 -2.53 -0.30 7.66
C SER A 164 -1.71 0.24 6.47
N ARG A 165 -1.18 -0.66 5.62
CA ARG A 165 -0.35 -0.35 4.44
C ARG A 165 -0.73 -1.16 3.20
N SER A 166 -1.84 -1.88 3.23
CA SER A 166 -2.24 -2.85 2.20
C SER A 166 -3.76 -2.94 2.09
N ASN A 167 -4.26 -3.48 0.96
CA ASN A 167 -5.63 -3.98 0.92
C ASN A 167 -5.65 -5.48 1.22
N ILE A 168 -6.82 -6.00 1.57
CA ILE A 168 -7.02 -7.42 1.89
C ILE A 168 -7.95 -8.09 0.89
N PHE A 169 -7.61 -9.30 0.54
CA PHE A 169 -8.46 -10.27 -0.15
C PHE A 169 -8.61 -11.52 0.71
N TRP A 170 -9.77 -12.15 0.62
CA TRP A 170 -10.01 -13.46 1.18
C TRP A 170 -10.68 -14.35 0.15
N ILE A 171 -10.53 -15.65 0.30
CA ILE A 171 -11.02 -16.66 -0.64
C ILE A 171 -11.97 -17.59 0.11
N ILE A 172 -13.13 -17.83 -0.47
CA ILE A 172 -14.12 -18.81 -0.02
C ILE A 172 -14.64 -19.53 -1.26
N ASN A 173 -14.62 -20.85 -1.26
CA ASN A 173 -15.12 -21.67 -2.35
C ASN A 173 -14.56 -21.25 -3.72
N LYS A 174 -13.25 -21.03 -3.79
CA LYS A 174 -12.50 -20.61 -5.00
C LYS A 174 -12.87 -19.23 -5.58
N LYS A 175 -13.65 -18.43 -4.87
CA LYS A 175 -13.96 -17.05 -5.25
C LYS A 175 -13.15 -16.09 -4.41
N LEU A 176 -12.63 -15.03 -5.05
CA LEU A 176 -11.94 -13.94 -4.39
C LEU A 176 -12.95 -12.90 -3.91
N PHE A 177 -12.74 -12.45 -2.68
CA PHE A 177 -13.51 -11.35 -2.11
C PHE A 177 -12.59 -10.23 -1.67
N THR A 178 -13.06 -9.01 -1.83
CA THR A 178 -12.41 -7.82 -1.26
C THR A 178 -13.46 -6.77 -0.89
N ARG A 179 -13.09 -5.81 -0.08
CA ARG A 179 -13.98 -4.72 0.32
C ARG A 179 -14.23 -3.77 -0.85
N LYS A 180 -15.50 -3.32 -1.06
CA LYS A 180 -15.85 -2.38 -2.12
C LYS A 180 -15.57 -0.94 -1.74
N LYS A 181 -15.97 -0.54 -0.53
CA LYS A 181 -15.97 0.85 -0.02
C LYS A 181 -15.19 0.95 1.29
N ASP A 182 -14.93 2.17 1.71
CA ASP A 182 -14.26 2.50 2.98
C ASP A 182 -12.84 1.93 3.07
N VAL A 183 -12.15 1.86 1.94
CA VAL A 183 -10.77 1.40 1.78
C VAL A 183 -10.06 2.20 0.70
N LEU A 184 -8.74 2.23 0.73
CA LEU A 184 -7.96 2.83 -0.34
C LEU A 184 -8.21 2.08 -1.66
N PRO A 185 -8.47 2.77 -2.78
CA PRO A 185 -8.50 2.16 -4.12
C PRO A 185 -7.07 1.80 -4.55
N GLY A 186 -6.53 0.70 -3.99
CA GLY A 186 -5.16 0.26 -4.20
C GLY A 186 -4.91 -0.14 -5.66
N ILE A 187 -3.78 0.28 -6.24
CA ILE A 187 -3.44 -0.01 -7.63
C ILE A 187 -3.27 -1.52 -7.84
N THR A 188 -2.49 -2.17 -6.99
CA THR A 188 -2.35 -3.64 -7.01
C THR A 188 -3.69 -4.34 -6.84
N ARG A 189 -4.53 -3.87 -5.89
CA ARG A 189 -5.87 -4.41 -5.69
C ARG A 189 -6.70 -4.30 -6.98
N GLN A 190 -6.72 -3.13 -7.63
CA GLN A 190 -7.48 -2.91 -8.87
C GLN A 190 -6.96 -3.78 -10.02
N THR A 191 -5.64 -3.98 -10.10
CA THR A 191 -5.03 -4.89 -11.09
C THR A 191 -5.55 -6.31 -10.92
N ILE A 192 -5.63 -6.81 -9.68
CA ILE A 192 -6.17 -8.16 -9.42
C ILE A 192 -7.66 -8.23 -9.77
N ILE A 193 -8.46 -7.22 -9.38
CA ILE A 193 -9.89 -7.19 -9.73
C ILE A 193 -10.10 -7.28 -11.24
N ASN A 194 -9.26 -6.58 -12.02
CA ASN A 194 -9.42 -6.49 -13.47
C ASN A 194 -8.80 -7.66 -14.26
N ARG A 195 -7.78 -8.34 -13.69
CA ARG A 195 -6.95 -9.30 -14.44
C ARG A 195 -6.95 -10.71 -13.86
N SER A 196 -7.57 -10.93 -12.69
CA SER A 196 -7.63 -12.27 -12.09
C SER A 196 -8.36 -13.26 -13.00
N SER A 197 -7.81 -14.47 -13.13
CA SER A 197 -8.48 -15.61 -13.74
C SER A 197 -9.58 -16.21 -12.86
N PHE A 198 -9.67 -15.78 -11.60
CA PHE A 198 -10.70 -16.21 -10.65
C PHE A 198 -11.77 -15.13 -10.50
N PRO A 199 -13.04 -15.50 -10.27
CA PRO A 199 -14.11 -14.55 -10.00
C PRO A 199 -13.78 -13.68 -8.78
N VAL A 200 -13.92 -12.36 -8.92
CA VAL A 200 -13.75 -11.40 -7.84
C VAL A 200 -15.09 -10.78 -7.49
N GLU A 201 -15.48 -10.92 -6.25
CA GLU A 201 -16.70 -10.35 -5.69
C GLU A 201 -16.39 -9.32 -4.59
N PHE A 202 -17.31 -8.41 -4.38
CA PHE A 202 -17.20 -7.47 -3.26
C PHE A 202 -18.00 -8.01 -2.06
N GLY A 203 -17.34 -8.00 -0.89
CA GLY A 203 -17.93 -8.54 0.31
C GLY A 203 -17.59 -7.77 1.58
N ILE A 204 -18.21 -8.17 2.66
CA ILE A 204 -17.93 -7.71 4.03
C ILE A 204 -17.49 -8.93 4.83
N LEU A 205 -16.27 -8.88 5.37
CA LEU A 205 -15.78 -9.88 6.30
C LEU A 205 -15.81 -9.32 7.72
N LYS A 206 -16.35 -10.09 8.66
CA LYS A 206 -16.27 -9.80 10.09
C LYS A 206 -15.18 -10.64 10.75
N LYS A 207 -14.61 -10.16 11.84
CA LYS A 207 -13.62 -10.89 12.63
C LYS A 207 -14.09 -12.31 12.99
N SER A 208 -15.38 -12.48 13.33
CA SER A 208 -15.97 -13.79 13.61
C SER A 208 -16.06 -14.72 12.41
N GLY A 209 -15.88 -14.22 11.20
CA GLY A 209 -15.92 -15.02 9.96
C GLY A 209 -14.53 -15.44 9.46
N ILE A 210 -13.46 -15.01 10.10
CA ILE A 210 -12.09 -15.29 9.65
C ILE A 210 -11.79 -16.80 9.63
N SER A 211 -12.30 -17.55 10.60
CA SER A 211 -12.11 -19.02 10.64
C SER A 211 -12.78 -19.80 9.51
N LYS A 212 -13.62 -19.12 8.71
CA LYS A 212 -14.37 -19.73 7.60
C LYS A 212 -13.77 -19.46 6.22
N ILE A 213 -12.71 -18.67 6.14
CA ILE A 213 -12.03 -18.38 4.88
C ILE A 213 -11.00 -19.47 4.56
N ASP A 214 -10.90 -19.80 3.28
CA ASP A 214 -9.99 -20.86 2.81
C ASP A 214 -8.56 -20.32 2.69
N GLU A 215 -8.40 -19.12 2.11
CA GLU A 215 -7.13 -18.44 1.89
C GLU A 215 -7.28 -16.93 2.12
N CYS A 216 -6.17 -16.27 2.40
CA CYS A 216 -6.11 -14.82 2.56
C CYS A 216 -4.80 -14.27 2.01
N PHE A 217 -4.84 -13.07 1.43
CA PHE A 217 -3.65 -12.35 1.03
C PHE A 217 -3.83 -10.84 1.10
N LEU A 218 -2.72 -10.14 1.23
CA LEU A 218 -2.64 -8.70 1.17
C LEU A 218 -2.10 -8.23 -0.17
N THR A 219 -2.38 -6.96 -0.50
CA THR A 219 -1.83 -6.34 -1.71
C THR A 219 -1.29 -4.95 -1.41
N ASN A 220 -0.10 -4.64 -1.91
CA ASN A 220 0.44 -3.29 -1.95
C ASN A 220 1.39 -3.09 -3.14
N SER A 221 1.68 -1.85 -3.49
CA SER A 221 2.50 -1.54 -4.68
C SER A 221 3.99 -1.85 -4.51
N GLY A 222 4.49 -2.01 -3.28
CA GLY A 222 5.90 -2.37 -3.02
C GLY A 222 6.16 -3.86 -3.20
N SER A 223 5.32 -4.70 -2.61
CA SER A 223 5.54 -6.16 -2.52
C SER A 223 4.58 -6.98 -3.38
N GLY A 224 3.59 -6.36 -4.02
CA GLY A 224 2.60 -7.09 -4.80
C GLY A 224 1.60 -7.85 -3.92
N ILE A 225 1.48 -9.14 -4.15
CA ILE A 225 0.63 -10.07 -3.39
C ILE A 225 1.44 -10.66 -2.23
N ILE A 226 0.88 -10.68 -1.03
CA ILE A 226 1.52 -11.20 0.18
C ILE A 226 0.56 -12.19 0.83
N PRO A 227 0.85 -13.50 0.81
CA PRO A 227 -0.01 -14.51 1.42
C PRO A 227 -0.12 -14.32 2.94
N VAL A 228 -1.32 -14.49 3.49
CA VAL A 228 -1.57 -14.52 4.93
C VAL A 228 -1.91 -15.94 5.36
N THR A 229 -1.12 -16.50 6.26
CA THR A 229 -1.29 -17.87 6.77
C THR A 229 -1.82 -17.91 8.20
N HIS A 230 -1.65 -16.80 8.94
CA HIS A 230 -2.14 -16.70 10.33
C HIS A 230 -2.83 -15.34 10.55
N PHE A 231 -3.93 -15.38 11.27
CA PHE A 231 -4.74 -14.23 11.60
C PHE A 231 -5.06 -14.22 13.10
N ASN A 232 -4.59 -13.22 13.84
CA ASN A 232 -4.67 -13.18 15.32
C ASN A 232 -4.12 -14.44 16.01
N GLY A 233 -3.06 -15.04 15.48
CA GLY A 233 -2.46 -16.28 16.00
C GLY A 233 -3.10 -17.58 15.52
N GLU A 234 -4.28 -17.53 14.89
CA GLU A 234 -4.97 -18.69 14.34
C GLU A 234 -4.62 -18.94 12.87
N LYS A 235 -4.59 -20.18 12.46
CA LYS A 235 -4.31 -20.57 11.06
C LYS A 235 -5.47 -20.19 10.15
N ILE A 236 -5.13 -19.72 8.94
CA ILE A 236 -6.04 -19.64 7.81
C ILE A 236 -5.93 -20.94 7.02
N GLY A 237 -7.07 -21.59 6.75
CA GLY A 237 -7.06 -22.89 6.08
C GLY A 237 -6.20 -23.89 6.84
N ASN A 238 -5.22 -24.47 6.17
CA ASN A 238 -4.25 -25.40 6.79
C ASN A 238 -3.00 -24.72 7.39
N GLY A 239 -2.92 -23.39 7.36
CA GLY A 239 -1.77 -22.60 7.84
C GLY A 239 -0.62 -22.49 6.83
N SER A 240 -0.87 -22.83 5.57
CA SER A 240 0.06 -22.68 4.45
C SER A 240 -0.51 -21.77 3.38
N VAL A 241 0.32 -21.32 2.44
CA VAL A 241 -0.13 -20.53 1.29
C VAL A 241 -1.04 -21.40 0.42
N GLY A 242 -2.27 -20.92 0.19
CA GLY A 242 -3.26 -21.64 -0.56
C GLY A 242 -2.97 -21.69 -2.07
N GLU A 243 -3.66 -22.58 -2.77
CA GLU A 243 -3.44 -22.86 -4.19
C GLU A 243 -3.73 -21.63 -5.07
N ILE A 244 -4.86 -20.97 -4.83
CA ILE A 244 -5.27 -19.79 -5.62
C ILE A 244 -4.29 -18.63 -5.40
N THR A 245 -3.91 -18.40 -4.15
CA THR A 245 -2.89 -17.36 -3.83
C THR A 245 -1.56 -17.65 -4.51
N ASN A 246 -1.12 -18.92 -4.55
CA ASN A 246 0.09 -19.33 -5.28
C ASN A 246 -0.02 -19.13 -6.79
N GLN A 247 -1.20 -19.38 -7.37
CA GLN A 247 -1.41 -19.13 -8.80
C GLN A 247 -1.38 -17.63 -9.11
N LEU A 248 -2.00 -16.80 -8.28
CA LEU A 248 -1.97 -15.34 -8.43
C LEU A 248 -0.55 -14.77 -8.28
N LEU A 249 0.26 -15.30 -7.35
CA LEU A 249 1.67 -14.90 -7.19
C LEU A 249 2.52 -15.12 -8.45
N LYS A 250 2.19 -16.15 -9.25
CA LYS A 250 2.90 -16.44 -10.51
C LYS A 250 2.44 -15.54 -11.67
N GLN A 251 1.25 -14.97 -11.57
CA GLN A 251 0.64 -14.12 -12.61
C GLN A 251 0.94 -12.63 -12.42
N TYR A 252 1.24 -12.21 -11.20
CA TYR A 252 1.49 -10.82 -10.81
C TYR A 252 2.99 -10.51 -10.73
#